data_f12b91b7ece954373284accbe0436924
#
_entry.id   f12b91b7ece954373284accbe0436924
#
_cell.length_a   1.000
_cell.length_b   1.000
_cell.length_c   1.000
_cell.angle_alpha   90.00
_cell.angle_beta   90.00
_cell.angle_gamma   90.00
#
_symmetry.space_group_name_H-M   'P 1'
#
loop_
_entity.id
_entity.type
_entity.pdbx_description
1 polymer ?
#
loop_
_entity_poly.entity_id
_entity_poly.type
_entity_poly.pdbx_seq_one_letter_code
_entity_poly.pdbx_strand_id
1 'polypeptide(L)'
;MKYYFPIHLNGGNRGCEAISKGTALILKEKKENLIGLCTNIELDHRLKVDEFVTLYPMRPRNLISCIRNKLYSMVESDEWKRKQFSYRYEYMSFLNQLKEDDIMLSTGGDMMCYQENQVIYTVNYLYKRGIRSILWGCSIGENNITPLKLKALKQFSLIYARETLTQEVLANYNINNVVVYPDPAFVLEPIK
;
A
#
# COMPACT_ATOMS: atom_id res chain seq x y z
N MET A 1 13.50 6.00 -12.50
CA MET A 1 12.99 5.33 -11.29
C MET A 1 11.89 6.19 -10.71
N LYS A 2 10.72 5.62 -10.46
CA LYS A 2 9.59 6.28 -9.81
C LYS A 2 9.15 5.48 -8.60
N TYR A 3 8.45 6.14 -7.67
CA TYR A 3 7.88 5.54 -6.47
C TYR A 3 6.37 5.54 -6.58
N TYR A 4 5.75 4.39 -6.37
CA TYR A 4 4.31 4.20 -6.51
C TYR A 4 3.68 3.83 -5.17
N PHE A 5 2.61 4.54 -4.81
CA PHE A 5 1.86 4.34 -3.59
C PHE A 5 0.48 3.76 -3.94
N PRO A 6 0.30 2.43 -3.92
CA PRO A 6 -0.97 1.81 -4.28
C PRO A 6 -2.03 1.93 -3.19
N ILE A 7 -1.61 2.31 -1.99
CA ILE A 7 -2.46 2.33 -0.79
C ILE A 7 -2.17 3.63 -0.06
N HIS A 8 -3.19 4.29 0.49
CA HIS A 8 -3.10 5.44 1.39
C HIS A 8 -3.21 6.85 0.86
N LEU A 9 -3.57 7.07 -0.37
CA LEU A 9 -4.15 8.36 -0.66
C LEU A 9 -5.66 8.28 -0.44
N ASN A 10 -6.04 8.26 0.82
CA ASN A 10 -7.42 8.40 1.27
C ASN A 10 -7.54 9.72 2.01
N GLY A 11 -7.93 10.78 1.30
CA GLY A 11 -8.05 12.12 1.86
C GLY A 11 -9.00 12.27 3.05
N GLY A 12 -9.84 11.25 3.34
CA GLY A 12 -10.64 11.19 4.55
C GLY A 12 -9.84 10.85 5.82
N ASN A 13 -8.61 10.35 5.68
CA ASN A 13 -7.74 9.98 6.79
C ASN A 13 -6.52 10.89 6.87
N ARG A 14 -6.47 11.73 7.89
CA ARG A 14 -5.36 12.68 8.11
C ARG A 14 -4.01 12.00 8.33
N GLY A 15 -4.00 10.81 8.91
CA GLY A 15 -2.78 10.01 9.04
C GLY A 15 -2.22 9.60 7.68
N CYS A 16 -3.08 9.19 6.76
CA CYS A 16 -2.65 8.84 5.39
C CYS A 16 -2.11 10.05 4.63
N GLU A 17 -2.73 11.21 4.77
CA GLU A 17 -2.23 12.48 4.24
C GLU A 17 -0.83 12.78 4.79
N ALA A 18 -0.65 12.71 6.11
CA ALA A 18 0.61 12.99 6.77
C ALA A 18 1.73 12.02 6.33
N ILE A 19 1.43 10.72 6.24
CA ILE A 19 2.38 9.73 5.74
C ILE A 19 2.79 10.05 4.29
N SER A 20 1.85 10.41 3.42
CA SER A 20 2.16 10.74 2.03
C SER A 20 3.06 11.96 1.91
N LYS A 21 2.74 13.05 2.62
CA LYS A 21 3.54 14.27 2.67
C LYS A 21 4.92 14.01 3.29
N GLY A 22 4.96 13.31 4.43
CA GLY A 22 6.21 12.96 5.11
C GLY A 22 7.11 12.09 4.23
N THR A 23 6.53 11.13 3.49
CA THR A 23 7.29 10.30 2.55
C THR A 23 7.90 11.14 1.43
N ALA A 24 7.16 12.09 0.87
CA ALA A 24 7.69 12.99 -0.16
C ALA A 24 8.89 13.81 0.36
N LEU A 25 8.80 14.31 1.60
CA LEU A 25 9.91 15.05 2.24
C LEU A 25 11.14 14.16 2.52
N ILE A 26 10.93 12.90 2.91
CA ILE A 26 12.02 11.94 3.16
C ILE A 26 12.75 11.60 1.86
N LEU A 27 11.99 11.29 0.80
CA LEU A 27 12.57 10.86 -0.48
C LEU A 27 13.25 12.00 -1.24
N LYS A 28 12.85 13.25 -0.99
CA LYS A 28 13.37 14.46 -1.67
C LYS A 28 13.30 14.36 -3.19
N GLU A 29 12.34 13.63 -3.69
CA GLU A 29 12.12 13.44 -5.12
C GLU A 29 11.15 14.49 -5.68
N LYS A 30 11.22 14.72 -6.99
CA LYS A 30 10.24 15.54 -7.66
C LYS A 30 8.88 14.85 -7.64
N LYS A 31 7.79 15.61 -7.51
CA LYS A 31 6.43 15.05 -7.43
C LYS A 31 6.07 14.15 -8.62
N GLU A 32 6.66 14.39 -9.81
CA GLU A 32 6.47 13.59 -11.03
C GLU A 32 7.03 12.16 -10.89
N ASN A 33 7.93 11.96 -9.91
CA ASN A 33 8.48 10.66 -9.57
C ASN A 33 7.71 9.96 -8.44
N LEU A 34 6.76 10.63 -7.81
CA LEU A 34 5.94 10.13 -6.70
C LEU A 34 4.50 9.98 -7.18
N ILE A 35 4.01 8.77 -7.36
CA ILE A 35 2.71 8.52 -7.97
C ILE A 35 1.82 7.78 -6.98
N GLY A 36 0.73 8.42 -6.57
CA GLY A 36 -0.18 7.90 -5.58
C GLY A 36 -1.54 7.53 -6.14
N LEU A 37 -2.01 6.32 -5.85
CA LEU A 37 -3.38 5.89 -6.16
C LEU A 37 -4.37 6.59 -5.24
N CYS A 38 -5.26 7.37 -5.80
CA CYS A 38 -6.18 8.24 -5.09
C CYS A 38 -7.63 7.74 -5.21
N THR A 39 -8.34 7.65 -4.10
CA THR A 39 -9.75 7.23 -4.05
C THR A 39 -10.72 8.41 -4.15
N ASN A 40 -10.30 9.60 -3.73
CA ASN A 40 -11.10 10.83 -3.79
C ASN A 40 -10.21 12.01 -4.20
N ILE A 41 -10.11 12.21 -5.48
CA ILE A 41 -9.20 13.20 -6.07
C ILE A 41 -9.53 14.64 -5.66
N GLU A 42 -10.82 14.98 -5.53
CA GLU A 42 -11.26 16.33 -5.16
C GLU A 42 -10.86 16.67 -3.72
N LEU A 43 -10.96 15.68 -2.83
CA LEU A 43 -10.57 15.85 -1.44
C LEU A 43 -9.05 15.97 -1.30
N ASP A 44 -8.31 15.14 -2.03
CA ASP A 44 -6.84 15.17 -2.00
C ASP A 44 -6.29 16.48 -2.60
N HIS A 45 -6.94 17.07 -3.60
CA HIS A 45 -6.63 18.42 -4.08
C HIS A 45 -6.91 19.48 -3.01
N ARG A 46 -8.04 19.43 -2.31
CA ARG A 46 -8.32 20.34 -1.19
C ARG A 46 -7.30 20.25 -0.06
N LEU A 47 -6.77 19.06 0.18
CA LEU A 47 -5.74 18.79 1.18
C LEU A 47 -4.33 19.09 0.66
N LYS A 48 -4.20 19.54 -0.57
CA LYS A 48 -2.94 19.86 -1.22
C LYS A 48 -1.96 18.67 -1.26
N VAL A 49 -2.47 17.45 -1.35
CA VAL A 49 -1.66 16.26 -1.48
C VAL A 49 -0.97 16.24 -2.84
N ASP A 50 -1.60 16.81 -3.86
CA ASP A 50 -1.07 16.97 -5.21
C ASP A 50 0.11 17.96 -5.32
N GLU A 51 0.41 18.74 -4.28
CA GLU A 51 1.65 19.51 -4.21
C GLU A 51 2.87 18.60 -4.00
N PHE A 52 2.69 17.43 -3.39
CA PHE A 52 3.75 16.50 -3.02
C PHE A 52 3.83 15.28 -3.93
N VAL A 53 2.70 14.80 -4.43
CA VAL A 53 2.62 13.58 -5.24
C VAL A 53 1.74 13.78 -6.48
N THR A 54 2.01 13.06 -7.55
CA THR A 54 1.13 12.97 -8.71
C THR A 54 -0.03 12.04 -8.38
N LEU A 55 -1.25 12.55 -8.38
CA LEU A 55 -2.44 11.78 -8.08
C LEU A 55 -2.85 10.93 -9.30
N TYR A 56 -3.06 9.64 -9.07
CA TYR A 56 -3.64 8.74 -10.05
C TYR A 56 -5.01 8.25 -9.56
N PRO A 57 -6.11 8.57 -10.27
CA PRO A 57 -7.44 8.20 -9.80
C PRO A 57 -7.63 6.68 -9.81
N MET A 58 -8.12 6.14 -8.71
CA MET A 58 -8.56 4.76 -8.64
C MET A 58 -9.74 4.55 -9.59
N ARG A 59 -9.77 3.42 -10.26
CA ARG A 59 -10.88 3.06 -11.11
C ARG A 59 -12.17 2.94 -10.28
N PRO A 60 -13.20 3.75 -10.52
CA PRO A 60 -14.43 3.70 -9.74
C PRO A 60 -15.17 2.38 -9.98
N ARG A 61 -15.79 1.86 -8.93
CA ARG A 61 -16.72 0.76 -9.07
C ARG A 61 -17.98 1.26 -9.80
N ASN A 62 -18.31 0.62 -10.89
CA ASN A 62 -19.53 0.88 -11.65
C ASN A 62 -20.50 -0.30 -11.57
N LEU A 63 -21.71 -0.12 -12.06
CA LEU A 63 -22.76 -1.14 -12.03
C LEU A 63 -22.28 -2.48 -12.64
N ILE A 64 -21.56 -2.42 -13.77
CA ILE A 64 -21.03 -3.61 -14.45
C ILE A 64 -20.04 -4.35 -13.57
N SER A 65 -19.13 -3.63 -12.91
CA SER A 65 -18.16 -4.25 -11.99
C SER A 65 -18.84 -4.87 -10.77
N CYS A 66 -19.90 -4.23 -10.25
CA CYS A 66 -20.69 -4.76 -9.14
C CYS A 66 -21.42 -6.04 -9.52
N ILE A 67 -22.09 -6.06 -10.70
CA ILE A 67 -22.77 -7.25 -11.23
C ILE A 67 -21.75 -8.39 -11.43
N ARG A 68 -20.63 -8.09 -12.06
CA ARG A 68 -19.56 -9.08 -12.30
C ARG A 68 -19.01 -9.67 -11.00
N ASN A 69 -18.76 -8.83 -10.00
CA ASN A 69 -18.30 -9.30 -8.68
C ASN A 69 -19.36 -10.16 -8.00
N LYS A 70 -20.64 -9.78 -8.10
CA LYS A 70 -21.76 -10.58 -7.57
C LYS A 70 -21.87 -11.93 -8.24
N LEU A 71 -21.82 -11.98 -9.57
CA LEU A 71 -21.84 -13.26 -10.32
C LEU A 71 -20.65 -14.13 -9.95
N TYR A 72 -19.45 -13.56 -9.85
CA TYR A 72 -18.27 -14.32 -9.43
C TYR A 72 -18.41 -14.87 -8.01
N SER A 73 -18.99 -14.10 -7.08
CA SER A 73 -19.23 -14.54 -5.70
C SER A 73 -20.26 -15.65 -5.57
N MET A 74 -21.09 -15.90 -6.58
CA MET A 74 -22.05 -17.02 -6.60
C MET A 74 -21.41 -18.36 -6.96
N VAL A 75 -20.28 -18.33 -7.68
CA VAL A 75 -19.57 -19.53 -8.14
C VAL A 75 -18.27 -19.81 -7.39
N GLU A 76 -17.65 -18.77 -6.81
CA GLU A 76 -16.42 -18.90 -6.04
C GLU A 76 -16.70 -18.83 -4.55
N SER A 77 -16.42 -19.90 -3.83
CA SER A 77 -16.62 -19.98 -2.37
C SER A 77 -15.47 -19.39 -1.57
N ASP A 78 -14.25 -19.36 -2.14
CA ASP A 78 -13.06 -18.83 -1.50
C ASP A 78 -13.14 -17.31 -1.38
N GLU A 79 -13.17 -16.81 -0.13
CA GLU A 79 -13.26 -15.38 0.16
C GLU A 79 -12.06 -14.59 -0.39
N TRP A 80 -10.85 -15.16 -0.27
CA TRP A 80 -9.64 -14.50 -0.78
C TRP A 80 -9.64 -14.37 -2.29
N LYS A 81 -10.09 -15.39 -3.03
CA LYS A 81 -10.23 -15.30 -4.49
C LYS A 81 -11.26 -14.26 -4.90
N ARG A 82 -12.38 -14.14 -4.16
CA ARG A 82 -13.37 -13.07 -4.40
C ARG A 82 -12.77 -11.68 -4.20
N LYS A 83 -12.01 -11.48 -3.11
CA LYS A 83 -11.28 -10.22 -2.87
C LYS A 83 -10.28 -9.93 -4.01
N GLN A 84 -9.48 -10.91 -4.40
CA GLN A 84 -8.52 -10.75 -5.52
C GLN A 84 -9.20 -10.36 -6.84
N PHE A 85 -10.38 -10.91 -7.12
CA PHE A 85 -11.14 -10.56 -8.32
C PHE A 85 -11.56 -9.08 -8.32
N SER A 86 -11.99 -8.55 -7.17
CA SER A 86 -12.29 -7.12 -6.99
C SER A 86 -11.02 -6.26 -7.12
N TYR A 87 -9.95 -6.63 -6.42
CA TYR A 87 -8.69 -5.90 -6.44
C TYR A 87 -8.09 -5.83 -7.84
N ARG A 88 -8.22 -6.89 -8.62
CA ARG A 88 -7.81 -6.88 -10.03
C ARG A 88 -8.47 -5.75 -10.82
N TYR A 89 -9.75 -5.52 -10.62
CA TYR A 89 -10.46 -4.45 -11.28
C TYR A 89 -9.98 -3.06 -10.82
N GLU A 90 -9.76 -2.90 -9.53
CA GLU A 90 -9.42 -1.62 -8.90
C GLU A 90 -7.97 -1.20 -9.12
N TYR A 91 -7.04 -2.15 -9.03
CA TYR A 91 -5.61 -1.86 -8.95
C TYR A 91 -4.81 -2.10 -10.24
N MET A 92 -5.26 -2.98 -11.15
CA MET A 92 -4.42 -3.39 -12.29
C MET A 92 -3.99 -2.26 -13.21
N SER A 93 -4.86 -1.28 -13.46
CA SER A 93 -4.50 -0.14 -14.33
C SER A 93 -3.35 0.69 -13.75
N PHE A 94 -3.31 0.82 -12.43
CA PHE A 94 -2.24 1.50 -11.70
C PHE A 94 -0.98 0.64 -11.67
N LEU A 95 -1.08 -0.61 -11.25
CA LEU A 95 0.05 -1.51 -11.08
C LEU A 95 0.77 -1.82 -12.40
N ASN A 96 0.06 -1.79 -13.53
CA ASN A 96 0.65 -2.01 -14.84
C ASN A 96 1.53 -0.86 -15.33
N GLN A 97 1.49 0.31 -14.69
CA GLN A 97 2.36 1.43 -15.04
C GLN A 97 3.78 1.25 -14.51
N LEU A 98 3.96 0.46 -13.45
CA LEU A 98 5.29 0.24 -12.87
C LEU A 98 6.18 -0.53 -13.85
N LYS A 99 7.40 -0.07 -14.00
CA LYS A 99 8.49 -0.70 -14.75
C LYS A 99 9.46 -1.40 -13.79
N GLU A 100 10.40 -2.16 -14.32
CA GLU A 100 11.37 -2.93 -13.52
C GLU A 100 12.20 -2.07 -12.57
N ASP A 101 12.55 -0.85 -13.00
CA ASP A 101 13.34 0.09 -12.18
C ASP A 101 12.51 0.89 -11.16
N ASP A 102 11.20 0.75 -11.16
CA ASP A 102 10.33 1.46 -10.25
C ASP A 102 10.20 0.73 -8.91
N ILE A 103 9.77 1.44 -7.89
CA ILE A 103 9.59 0.92 -6.53
C ILE A 103 8.15 1.14 -6.08
N MET A 104 7.51 0.08 -5.61
CA MET A 104 6.27 0.21 -4.86
C MET A 104 6.58 0.49 -3.39
N LEU A 105 6.06 1.58 -2.87
CA LEU A 105 6.00 1.88 -1.44
C LEU A 105 4.60 1.54 -0.93
N SER A 106 4.44 0.35 -0.39
CA SER A 106 3.20 -0.06 0.26
C SER A 106 3.20 0.53 1.66
N THR A 107 2.53 1.67 1.84
CA THR A 107 2.43 2.27 3.16
C THR A 107 1.63 1.35 4.06
N GLY A 108 2.26 0.90 5.14
CA GLY A 108 1.72 -0.17 5.96
C GLY A 108 0.73 0.33 6.99
N GLY A 109 1.09 1.35 7.74
CA GLY A 109 0.33 1.67 8.94
C GLY A 109 0.05 0.39 9.72
N ASP A 110 -1.18 0.20 10.09
CA ASP A 110 -1.72 -1.01 10.71
C ASP A 110 -2.45 -1.96 9.74
N MET A 111 -2.29 -1.74 8.41
CA MET A 111 -2.99 -2.53 7.39
C MET A 111 -2.74 -4.03 7.50
N MET A 112 -1.54 -4.43 7.93
CA MET A 112 -1.22 -5.84 8.14
C MET A 112 -1.79 -6.42 9.44
N CYS A 113 -2.36 -5.59 10.32
CA CYS A 113 -3.08 -6.01 11.52
C CYS A 113 -4.52 -6.46 11.23
N TYR A 114 -5.10 -6.07 10.10
CA TYR A 114 -6.45 -6.47 9.68
C TYR A 114 -6.45 -7.80 8.92
N GLN A 115 -7.62 -8.21 8.43
CA GLN A 115 -7.78 -9.38 7.55
C GLN A 115 -6.97 -9.21 6.25
N GLU A 116 -6.88 -10.29 5.46
CA GLU A 116 -6.28 -10.27 4.12
C GLU A 116 -6.87 -9.15 3.26
N ASN A 117 -5.98 -8.34 2.71
CA ASN A 117 -6.35 -7.10 2.07
C ASN A 117 -5.50 -6.80 0.80
N GLN A 118 -5.68 -5.62 0.25
CA GLN A 118 -5.03 -5.18 -0.99
C GLN A 118 -3.49 -5.12 -0.91
N VAL A 119 -2.89 -4.99 0.28
CA VAL A 119 -1.42 -5.02 0.44
C VAL A 119 -0.88 -6.37 -0.06
N ILE A 120 -1.52 -7.47 0.35
CA ILE A 120 -1.15 -8.82 -0.08
C ILE A 120 -1.32 -8.97 -1.59
N TYR A 121 -2.41 -8.44 -2.15
CA TYR A 121 -2.67 -8.52 -3.59
C TYR A 121 -1.61 -7.77 -4.39
N THR A 122 -1.31 -6.53 -4.01
CA THR A 122 -0.39 -5.66 -4.76
C THR A 122 1.04 -6.18 -4.74
N VAL A 123 1.55 -6.60 -3.57
CA VAL A 123 2.91 -7.18 -3.48
C VAL A 123 3.02 -8.49 -4.24
N ASN A 124 2.04 -9.39 -4.13
CA ASN A 124 2.04 -10.65 -4.89
C ASN A 124 2.05 -10.42 -6.41
N TYR A 125 1.31 -9.40 -6.88
CA TYR A 125 1.24 -9.07 -8.29
C TYR A 125 2.58 -8.55 -8.81
N LEU A 126 3.20 -7.60 -8.09
CA LEU A 126 4.47 -6.97 -8.49
C LEU A 126 5.67 -7.91 -8.32
N TYR A 127 5.66 -8.75 -7.28
CA TYR A 127 6.69 -9.77 -7.08
C TYR A 127 6.82 -10.72 -8.29
N LYS A 128 5.67 -11.16 -8.84
CA LYS A 128 5.65 -12.00 -10.06
C LYS A 128 6.22 -11.31 -11.30
N ARG A 129 6.27 -9.98 -11.28
CA ARG A 129 6.82 -9.14 -12.35
C ARG A 129 8.27 -8.71 -12.09
N GLY A 130 8.88 -9.17 -11.00
CA GLY A 130 10.25 -8.77 -10.61
C GLY A 130 10.38 -7.32 -10.10
N ILE A 131 9.24 -6.65 -9.80
CA ILE A 131 9.24 -5.26 -9.36
C ILE A 131 9.42 -5.18 -7.84
N ARG A 132 10.37 -4.36 -7.40
CA ARG A 132 10.68 -4.17 -5.99
C ARG A 132 9.52 -3.53 -5.23
N SER A 133 9.22 -4.08 -4.06
CA SER A 133 8.20 -3.59 -3.16
C SER A 133 8.78 -3.40 -1.76
N ILE A 134 8.49 -2.27 -1.14
CA ILE A 134 8.90 -1.95 0.22
C ILE A 134 7.62 -1.78 1.04
N LEU A 135 7.55 -2.44 2.20
CA LEU A 135 6.50 -2.17 3.18
C LEU A 135 6.95 -1.00 4.05
N TRP A 136 6.24 0.12 3.94
CA TRP A 136 6.70 1.42 4.39
C TRP A 136 5.93 1.90 5.61
N GLY A 137 6.57 1.90 6.78
CA GLY A 137 5.99 2.36 8.03
C GLY A 137 4.86 1.47 8.54
N CYS A 138 5.13 0.20 8.89
CA CYS A 138 4.11 -0.75 9.33
C CYS A 138 4.19 -1.11 10.80
N SER A 139 3.02 -1.47 11.37
CA SER A 139 2.89 -2.21 12.63
C SER A 139 2.26 -3.56 12.35
N ILE A 140 2.77 -4.62 13.01
CA ILE A 140 2.27 -5.99 12.84
C ILE A 140 2.29 -6.70 14.19
N GLY A 141 1.12 -7.14 14.64
CA GLY A 141 1.00 -7.97 15.83
C GLY A 141 1.13 -9.46 15.49
N GLU A 142 1.65 -10.25 16.43
CA GLU A 142 1.87 -11.68 16.24
C GLU A 142 0.61 -12.44 15.84
N ASN A 143 -0.51 -12.15 16.48
CA ASN A 143 -1.81 -12.77 16.22
C ASN A 143 -2.41 -12.42 14.84
N ASN A 144 -1.78 -11.53 14.10
CA ASN A 144 -2.25 -11.08 12.79
C ASN A 144 -1.58 -11.78 11.62
N ILE A 145 -0.57 -12.62 11.85
CA ILE A 145 0.19 -13.29 10.80
C ILE A 145 -0.50 -14.58 10.38
N THR A 146 -1.20 -14.50 9.24
CA THR A 146 -1.77 -15.67 8.56
C THR A 146 -0.76 -16.23 7.55
N PRO A 147 -0.93 -17.47 7.05
CA PRO A 147 -0.07 -18.03 6.00
C PRO A 147 0.00 -17.17 4.74
N LEU A 148 -1.11 -16.53 4.35
CA LEU A 148 -1.14 -15.61 3.20
C LEU A 148 -0.33 -14.35 3.45
N LYS A 149 -0.46 -13.76 4.64
CA LYS A 149 0.33 -12.60 5.04
C LYS A 149 1.81 -12.93 5.14
N LEU A 150 2.16 -14.05 5.75
CA LEU A 150 3.55 -14.50 5.86
C LEU A 150 4.20 -14.63 4.48
N LYS A 151 3.48 -15.25 3.52
CA LYS A 151 3.95 -15.34 2.14
C LYS A 151 4.16 -13.97 1.52
N ALA A 152 3.24 -13.03 1.72
CA ALA A 152 3.33 -11.67 1.19
C ALA A 152 4.47 -10.88 1.83
N LEU A 153 4.66 -10.99 3.15
CA LEU A 153 5.74 -10.33 3.89
C LEU A 153 7.12 -10.75 3.39
N LYS A 154 7.30 -12.02 3.04
CA LYS A 154 8.55 -12.55 2.45
C LYS A 154 8.83 -12.04 1.03
N GLN A 155 7.88 -11.39 0.38
CA GLN A 155 8.03 -10.83 -0.97
C GLN A 155 8.46 -9.37 -0.97
N PHE A 156 8.38 -8.68 0.15
CA PHE A 156 8.94 -7.34 0.27
C PHE A 156 10.46 -7.39 0.27
N SER A 157 11.09 -6.51 -0.51
CA SER A 157 12.55 -6.39 -0.54
C SER A 157 13.08 -5.75 0.75
N LEU A 158 12.27 -4.93 1.40
CA LEU A 158 12.56 -4.28 2.67
C LEU A 158 11.27 -3.97 3.41
N ILE A 159 11.32 -4.03 4.74
CA ILE A 159 10.20 -3.68 5.62
C ILE A 159 10.70 -2.61 6.60
N TYR A 160 10.06 -1.45 6.57
CA TYR A 160 10.22 -0.43 7.60
C TYR A 160 9.14 -0.60 8.67
N ALA A 161 9.55 -1.10 9.84
CA ALA A 161 8.70 -1.22 11.02
C ALA A 161 8.71 0.09 11.81
N ARG A 162 7.56 0.52 12.33
CA ARG A 162 7.47 1.76 13.13
C ARG A 162 7.98 1.58 14.56
N GLU A 163 8.07 0.34 15.03
CA GLU A 163 8.51 -0.01 16.39
C GLU A 163 9.22 -1.38 16.42
N THR A 164 9.98 -1.59 17.50
CA THR A 164 10.79 -2.81 17.70
C THR A 164 9.93 -4.06 17.85
N LEU A 165 8.72 -3.96 18.41
CA LEU A 165 7.81 -5.09 18.55
C LEU A 165 7.48 -5.75 17.20
N THR A 166 7.22 -4.96 16.16
CA THR A 166 7.02 -5.48 14.81
C THR A 166 8.25 -6.20 14.29
N GLN A 167 9.46 -5.67 14.55
CA GLN A 167 10.70 -6.31 14.14
C GLN A 167 10.89 -7.66 14.84
N GLU A 168 10.64 -7.73 16.14
CA GLU A 168 10.72 -8.96 16.94
C GLU A 168 9.74 -10.02 16.43
N VAL A 169 8.47 -9.62 16.20
CA VAL A 169 7.45 -10.51 15.63
C VAL A 169 7.90 -11.06 14.28
N LEU A 170 8.43 -10.24 13.39
CA LEU A 170 8.88 -10.68 12.06
C LEU A 170 10.12 -11.59 12.13
N ALA A 171 11.03 -11.36 13.07
CA ALA A 171 12.19 -12.20 13.30
C ALA A 171 11.79 -13.64 13.67
N ASN A 172 10.70 -13.82 14.46
CA ASN A 172 10.16 -15.15 14.80
C ASN A 172 9.72 -15.96 13.57
N TYR A 173 9.45 -15.30 12.44
CA TYR A 173 9.09 -15.92 11.17
C TYR A 173 10.25 -15.94 10.15
N ASN A 174 11.50 -15.69 10.60
CA ASN A 174 12.70 -15.61 9.76
C ASN A 174 12.58 -14.54 8.65
N ILE A 175 11.98 -13.40 8.97
CA ILE A 175 11.96 -12.21 8.11
C ILE A 175 12.95 -11.20 8.71
N ASN A 176 14.15 -11.12 8.11
CA ASN A 176 15.28 -10.36 8.65
C ASN A 176 15.57 -9.04 7.89
N ASN A 177 14.91 -8.81 6.77
CA ASN A 177 15.02 -7.57 5.99
C ASN A 177 14.11 -6.47 6.57
N VAL A 178 14.21 -6.24 7.89
CA VAL A 178 13.39 -5.29 8.64
C VAL A 178 14.29 -4.22 9.25
N VAL A 179 13.90 -2.96 9.06
CA VAL A 179 14.54 -1.79 9.68
C VAL A 179 13.52 -1.08 10.53
N VAL A 180 13.88 -0.72 11.75
CA VAL A 180 13.02 0.09 12.62
C VAL A 180 13.28 1.57 12.36
N TYR A 181 12.24 2.29 11.98
CA TYR A 181 12.27 3.73 11.76
C TYR A 181 10.92 4.36 12.10
N PRO A 182 10.88 5.56 12.70
CA PRO A 182 9.62 6.23 13.01
C PRO A 182 8.72 6.37 11.79
N ASP A 183 7.40 6.49 12.06
CA ASP A 183 6.41 6.72 11.01
C ASP A 183 6.79 7.95 10.16
N PRO A 184 6.68 7.90 8.84
CA PRO A 184 7.02 9.03 7.96
C PRO A 184 6.32 10.35 8.31
N ALA A 185 5.17 10.30 8.98
CA ALA A 185 4.47 11.50 9.42
C ALA A 185 5.26 12.34 10.43
N PHE A 186 6.22 11.76 11.15
CA PHE A 186 7.02 12.48 12.17
C PHE A 186 8.02 13.49 11.61
N VAL A 187 8.26 13.50 10.30
CA VAL A 187 9.10 14.54 9.67
C VAL A 187 8.35 15.85 9.40
N LEU A 188 7.03 15.85 9.58
CA LEU A 188 6.21 17.04 9.38
C LEU A 188 6.34 17.97 10.58
N GLU A 189 6.62 19.24 10.31
CA GLU A 189 6.58 20.26 11.34
C GLU A 189 5.13 20.66 11.67
N PRO A 190 4.80 20.81 12.97
CA PRO A 190 3.47 21.27 13.35
C PRO A 190 3.25 22.71 12.85
N ILE A 191 2.16 22.95 12.17
CA ILE A 191 1.72 24.32 11.84
C ILE A 191 1.15 24.93 13.11
N LYS A 192 1.78 26.04 13.57
CA LYS A 192 1.32 26.83 14.72
C LYS A 192 0.11 27.68 14.34
#